data_13f90d46cc5a8f5f802794ca5b6413b2
#
_entry.id   13f90d46cc5a8f5f802794ca5b6413b2
#
_cell.length_a   1.000
_cell.length_b   1.000
_cell.length_c   1.000
_cell.angle_alpha   90.00
_cell.angle_beta   90.00
_cell.angle_gamma   90.00
#
_symmetry.space_group_name_H-M   'P 1'
#
loop_
_entity.id
_entity.type
_entity.pdbx_description
1 polymer ?
#
loop_
_entity_poly.entity_id
_entity_poly.type
_entity_poly.pdbx_seq_one_letter_code
_entity_poly.pdbx_strand_id
1 'polypeptide(L)'
;MRQDTRLEGFKKYCAVRLTPGPSEGIVVGMKALILFAGMLCMQVLSGHAADSMFDIPLKDIDGKSTSLKPYQGKVLLIVNVASKCGFTPQYKNLEAVYLKYKDQGLEILGFPCNQFGQQEPGTDDEIKQFCTSKYDVTFPMFDKIEVNGDHRNALYVKLAGADSPFPGNIKWNFTKFLIGRDGKIIKRFESPVKPDAPEVTQAIESALAAKP
;
A
#
# COMPACT_ATOMS: atom_id res chain seq x y z
N MET A 1 22.61 -13.06 -52.81
CA MET A 1 23.96 -12.51 -52.98
C MET A 1 24.43 -12.09 -51.60
N ARG A 2 25.39 -12.87 -51.11
CA ARG A 2 26.69 -12.54 -50.47
C ARG A 2 26.56 -11.76 -49.16
N GLN A 3 26.94 -12.30 -48.08
CA GLN A 3 28.19 -12.84 -47.43
C GLN A 3 28.43 -11.96 -46.22
N ASP A 4 28.39 -12.45 -45.00
CA ASP A 4 29.42 -13.22 -44.27
C ASP A 4 30.71 -12.44 -43.98
N THR A 5 31.00 -12.24 -42.69
CA THR A 5 32.33 -12.22 -42.06
C THR A 5 32.11 -12.01 -40.55
N ARG A 6 32.22 -12.97 -39.71
CA ARG A 6 33.31 -13.63 -39.01
C ARG A 6 34.39 -12.65 -38.49
N LEU A 7 34.58 -12.58 -37.18
CA LEU A 7 35.88 -12.58 -36.55
C LEU A 7 35.85 -13.07 -35.10
N GLU A 8 36.56 -14.14 -34.94
CA GLU A 8 36.97 -14.81 -33.69
C GLU A 8 38.10 -14.01 -32.98
N GLY A 9 38.29 -14.38 -31.72
CA GLY A 9 39.60 -14.32 -31.08
C GLY A 9 39.57 -13.52 -29.75
N PHE A 10 39.78 -14.08 -28.62
CA PHE A 10 41.03 -14.45 -28.02
C PHE A 10 40.85 -15.08 -26.64
N LYS A 11 41.11 -16.36 -26.56
CA LYS A 11 41.46 -17.02 -25.29
C LYS A 11 42.88 -16.64 -24.93
N LYS A 12 43.15 -16.24 -23.69
CA LYS A 12 44.50 -16.35 -23.09
C LYS A 12 44.38 -16.95 -21.70
N TYR A 13 44.82 -18.17 -21.62
CA TYR A 13 45.15 -18.90 -20.41
C TYR A 13 46.35 -18.27 -19.72
N CYS A 14 46.32 -18.12 -18.41
CA CYS A 14 47.51 -17.96 -17.60
C CYS A 14 47.52 -19.10 -16.57
N ALA A 15 48.28 -20.15 -16.88
CA ALA A 15 48.60 -21.24 -15.98
C ALA A 15 49.80 -20.83 -15.14
N VAL A 16 49.60 -20.73 -13.83
CA VAL A 16 50.73 -20.59 -12.88
C VAL A 16 51.04 -22.01 -12.35
N ARG A 17 52.28 -22.41 -12.66
CA ARG A 17 52.89 -23.69 -12.27
C ARG A 17 53.48 -23.53 -10.88
N LEU A 18 53.00 -24.30 -9.89
CA LEU A 18 53.60 -24.41 -8.56
C LEU A 18 54.60 -25.56 -8.57
N THR A 19 55.85 -25.26 -8.21
CA THR A 19 56.92 -26.21 -7.92
C THR A 19 57.01 -26.45 -6.41
N PRO A 20 57.20 -27.68 -5.93
CA PRO A 20 57.43 -27.95 -4.51
C PRO A 20 58.88 -27.83 -4.12
N GLY A 21 59.17 -27.11 -3.06
CA GLY A 21 60.50 -27.09 -2.39
C GLY A 21 60.41 -27.77 -1.02
N PRO A 22 61.56 -28.21 -0.46
CA PRO A 22 61.59 -29.29 0.50
C PRO A 22 61.31 -28.90 1.96
N SER A 23 60.94 -29.93 2.70
CA SER A 23 60.64 -30.02 4.11
C SER A 23 61.77 -29.62 5.02
N GLU A 24 61.53 -28.78 6.03
CA GLU A 24 62.24 -28.84 7.31
C GLU A 24 61.22 -28.77 8.46
N GLY A 25 61.30 -29.74 9.32
CA GLY A 25 60.40 -29.91 10.45
C GLY A 25 60.74 -28.99 11.62
N ILE A 26 59.72 -28.46 12.23
CA ILE A 26 59.76 -27.95 13.60
C ILE A 26 58.56 -28.49 14.36
N VAL A 27 58.86 -29.39 15.26
CA VAL A 27 57.91 -29.89 16.31
C VAL A 27 57.93 -28.86 17.42
N VAL A 28 56.86 -28.10 17.62
CA VAL A 28 56.62 -27.32 18.84
C VAL A 28 55.14 -27.31 19.16
N GLY A 29 54.85 -27.98 20.30
CA GLY A 29 53.86 -27.55 21.26
C GLY A 29 52.39 -27.52 20.84
N MET A 30 51.75 -28.68 20.93
CA MET A 30 50.33 -28.83 21.00
C MET A 30 49.82 -28.32 22.38
N LYS A 31 49.35 -27.08 22.45
CA LYS A 31 48.46 -26.57 23.53
C LYS A 31 48.20 -25.07 23.40
N ALA A 32 47.61 -24.64 22.32
CA ALA A 32 46.95 -23.31 22.25
C ALA A 32 46.12 -23.20 20.95
N LEU A 33 45.08 -23.95 20.83
CA LEU A 33 44.17 -23.78 19.73
C LEU A 33 42.80 -24.29 20.13
N ILE A 34 42.00 -23.54 20.78
CA ILE A 34 40.53 -23.62 20.77
C ILE A 34 40.02 -22.34 21.47
N LEU A 35 40.11 -21.19 20.83
CA LEU A 35 39.36 -20.00 21.21
C LEU A 35 39.22 -19.03 20.01
N PHE A 36 38.95 -19.59 18.81
CA PHE A 36 38.61 -18.75 17.65
C PHE A 36 37.56 -19.45 16.77
N ALA A 37 36.45 -19.81 17.37
CA ALA A 37 35.31 -20.27 16.59
C ALA A 37 34.06 -19.84 17.33
N GLY A 38 33.53 -18.71 17.05
CA GLY A 38 32.29 -18.28 17.67
C GLY A 38 31.87 -16.84 17.44
N MET A 39 32.51 -16.13 16.52
CA MET A 39 31.93 -14.86 16.06
C MET A 39 31.00 -15.17 14.89
N LEU A 40 29.92 -15.87 15.22
CA LEU A 40 28.76 -16.02 14.37
C LEU A 40 28.22 -14.61 14.14
N CYS A 41 28.53 -14.08 12.98
CA CYS A 41 28.00 -12.82 12.47
C CYS A 41 26.48 -12.96 12.42
N MET A 42 25.81 -12.59 13.50
CA MET A 42 24.38 -12.39 13.56
C MET A 42 24.12 -11.15 12.71
N GLN A 43 24.04 -11.36 11.39
CA GLN A 43 23.48 -10.36 10.50
C GLN A 43 22.03 -10.18 10.96
N VAL A 44 21.83 -9.15 11.78
CA VAL A 44 20.52 -8.59 12.02
C VAL A 44 20.04 -8.15 10.64
N LEU A 45 19.25 -9.00 9.99
CA LEU A 45 18.38 -8.57 8.90
C LEU A 45 17.50 -7.50 9.51
N SER A 46 17.97 -6.25 9.44
CA SER A 46 17.10 -5.08 9.54
C SER A 46 16.19 -5.13 8.32
N GLY A 47 15.20 -6.04 8.38
CA GLY A 47 14.06 -5.94 7.51
C GLY A 47 13.51 -4.54 7.73
N HIS A 48 13.68 -3.65 6.76
CA HIS A 48 12.86 -2.48 6.65
C HIS A 48 11.44 -3.01 6.66
N ALA A 49 10.77 -2.90 7.80
CA ALA A 49 9.33 -3.06 7.85
C ALA A 49 8.82 -2.07 6.80
N ALA A 50 8.35 -2.59 5.68
CA ALA A 50 7.72 -1.74 4.66
C ALA A 50 6.69 -0.92 5.43
N ASP A 51 6.85 0.42 5.43
CA ASP A 51 5.98 1.32 6.19
C ASP A 51 4.53 0.89 5.93
N SER A 52 3.93 0.31 6.95
CA SER A 52 2.58 -0.21 6.84
C SER A 52 1.63 0.95 6.59
N MET A 53 0.70 0.81 5.65
CA MET A 53 -0.32 1.84 5.44
C MET A 53 -1.12 2.16 6.71
N PHE A 54 -1.14 1.21 7.67
CA PHE A 54 -1.82 1.38 8.95
C PHE A 54 -1.10 2.34 9.90
N ASP A 55 0.19 2.61 9.69
CA ASP A 55 0.99 3.52 10.53
C ASP A 55 0.99 4.97 10.03
N ILE A 56 0.46 5.23 8.85
CA ILE A 56 0.44 6.56 8.25
C ILE A 56 -0.34 7.53 9.15
N PRO A 57 0.27 8.66 9.57
CA PRO A 57 -0.43 9.68 10.35
C PRO A 57 -1.56 10.31 9.51
N LEU A 58 -2.74 10.34 10.08
CA LEU A 58 -3.95 10.92 9.51
C LEU A 58 -4.66 11.79 10.55
N LYS A 59 -5.66 12.52 10.13
CA LYS A 59 -6.64 13.14 11.01
C LYS A 59 -8.03 12.67 10.64
N ASP A 60 -8.89 12.48 11.64
CA ASP A 60 -10.30 12.27 11.38
C ASP A 60 -10.99 13.58 10.99
N ILE A 61 -12.26 13.54 10.64
CA ILE A 61 -13.05 14.70 10.20
C ILE A 61 -13.19 15.77 11.31
N ASP A 62 -12.92 15.42 12.58
CA ASP A 62 -12.93 16.33 13.71
C ASP A 62 -11.51 16.90 14.00
N GLY A 63 -10.54 16.66 13.11
CA GLY A 63 -9.17 17.14 13.22
C GLY A 63 -8.32 16.39 14.25
N LYS A 64 -8.84 15.30 14.84
CA LYS A 64 -8.11 14.49 15.83
C LYS A 64 -7.08 13.61 15.12
N SER A 65 -5.85 13.61 15.63
CA SER A 65 -4.79 12.75 15.13
C SER A 65 -5.15 11.27 15.28
N THR A 66 -4.99 10.51 14.18
CA THR A 66 -5.32 9.10 14.09
C THR A 66 -4.43 8.40 13.05
N SER A 67 -4.75 7.17 12.72
CA SER A 67 -4.14 6.38 11.64
C SER A 67 -5.14 5.29 11.23
N LEU A 68 -4.74 4.39 10.32
CA LEU A 68 -5.56 3.22 9.98
C LEU A 68 -5.40 2.04 10.95
N LYS A 69 -4.56 2.14 11.99
CA LYS A 69 -4.38 1.07 13.01
C LYS A 69 -5.66 0.52 13.63
N PRO A 70 -6.67 1.36 13.98
CA PRO A 70 -7.93 0.86 14.54
C PRO A 70 -8.70 -0.09 13.60
N TYR A 71 -8.37 -0.06 12.32
CA TYR A 71 -9.03 -0.87 11.28
C TYR A 71 -8.19 -2.05 10.82
N GLN A 72 -7.03 -2.30 11.44
CA GLN A 72 -6.17 -3.44 11.08
C GLN A 72 -6.91 -4.76 11.25
N GLY A 73 -6.76 -5.67 10.29
CA GLY A 73 -7.48 -6.95 10.26
C GLY A 73 -8.89 -6.90 9.69
N LYS A 74 -9.38 -5.70 9.36
CA LYS A 74 -10.66 -5.50 8.66
C LYS A 74 -10.44 -5.39 7.15
N VAL A 75 -11.50 -5.61 6.38
CA VAL A 75 -11.57 -5.26 4.96
C VAL A 75 -11.89 -3.77 4.87
N LEU A 76 -11.10 -3.00 4.10
CA LEU A 76 -11.32 -1.56 3.98
C LEU A 76 -11.75 -1.19 2.56
N LEU A 77 -12.73 -0.31 2.44
CA LEU A 77 -13.06 0.40 1.20
C LEU A 77 -12.72 1.88 1.39
N ILE A 78 -11.58 2.30 0.84
CA ILE A 78 -11.07 3.68 0.93
C ILE A 78 -11.57 4.46 -0.28
N VAL A 79 -12.20 5.62 -0.04
CA VAL A 79 -12.87 6.40 -1.10
C VAL A 79 -12.52 7.88 -0.97
N ASN A 80 -12.09 8.52 -2.07
CA ASN A 80 -12.01 9.98 -2.11
C ASN A 80 -13.37 10.56 -2.49
N VAL A 81 -13.89 11.45 -1.67
CA VAL A 81 -15.28 11.91 -1.75
C VAL A 81 -15.40 13.41 -1.98
N ALA A 82 -16.57 13.86 -2.41
CA ALA A 82 -16.88 15.27 -2.59
C ALA A 82 -18.39 15.55 -2.49
N SER A 83 -18.73 16.74 -1.93
CA SER A 83 -20.12 17.15 -1.65
C SER A 83 -20.86 17.75 -2.87
N LYS A 84 -20.13 18.23 -3.90
CA LYS A 84 -20.71 18.94 -5.06
C LYS A 84 -20.40 18.27 -6.40
N CYS A 85 -20.29 16.95 -6.42
CA CYS A 85 -19.97 16.15 -7.60
C CYS A 85 -21.23 15.49 -8.17
N GLY A 86 -21.25 15.23 -9.48
CA GLY A 86 -22.32 14.41 -10.08
C GLY A 86 -22.39 12.98 -9.49
N PHE A 87 -21.29 12.49 -8.89
CA PHE A 87 -21.25 11.21 -8.21
C PHE A 87 -21.57 11.28 -6.69
N THR A 88 -21.83 12.46 -6.13
CA THR A 88 -22.19 12.62 -4.71
C THR A 88 -23.34 11.71 -4.24
N PRO A 89 -24.36 11.39 -5.06
CA PRO A 89 -25.37 10.41 -4.69
C PRO A 89 -24.84 9.01 -4.30
N GLN A 90 -23.58 8.68 -4.66
CA GLN A 90 -22.96 7.42 -4.23
C GLN A 90 -22.74 7.31 -2.71
N TYR A 91 -22.82 8.41 -1.94
CA TYR A 91 -22.84 8.34 -0.48
C TYR A 91 -23.95 7.41 0.03
N LYS A 92 -25.14 7.48 -0.58
CA LYS A 92 -26.24 6.59 -0.22
C LYS A 92 -25.90 5.10 -0.45
N ASN A 93 -25.22 4.81 -1.56
CA ASN A 93 -24.81 3.43 -1.86
C ASN A 93 -23.65 2.98 -0.94
N LEU A 94 -22.70 3.89 -0.61
CA LEU A 94 -21.64 3.60 0.36
C LEU A 94 -22.22 3.27 1.73
N GLU A 95 -23.14 4.09 2.23
CA GLU A 95 -23.78 3.84 3.52
C GLU A 95 -24.58 2.52 3.53
N ALA A 96 -25.32 2.23 2.47
CA ALA A 96 -26.05 0.97 2.36
C ALA A 96 -25.09 -0.25 2.38
N VAL A 97 -23.97 -0.18 1.66
CA VAL A 97 -22.92 -1.22 1.66
C VAL A 97 -22.27 -1.33 3.04
N TYR A 98 -21.96 -0.19 3.67
CA TYR A 98 -21.40 -0.17 5.02
C TYR A 98 -22.31 -0.88 6.02
N LEU A 99 -23.57 -0.49 6.10
CA LEU A 99 -24.55 -1.08 7.01
C LEU A 99 -24.75 -2.58 6.77
N LYS A 100 -24.66 -3.03 5.50
CA LYS A 100 -24.78 -4.45 5.15
C LYS A 100 -23.60 -5.30 5.64
N TYR A 101 -22.38 -4.77 5.60
CA TYR A 101 -21.19 -5.58 5.79
C TYR A 101 -20.33 -5.21 7.02
N LYS A 102 -20.60 -4.10 7.73
CA LYS A 102 -19.80 -3.65 8.88
C LYS A 102 -19.66 -4.72 9.97
N ASP A 103 -20.72 -5.42 10.27
CA ASP A 103 -20.73 -6.47 11.31
C ASP A 103 -19.97 -7.75 10.85
N GLN A 104 -19.66 -7.85 9.56
CA GLN A 104 -18.83 -8.90 8.98
C GLN A 104 -17.35 -8.49 8.90
N GLY A 105 -17.04 -7.24 9.26
CA GLY A 105 -15.68 -6.72 9.32
C GLY A 105 -15.28 -5.84 8.12
N LEU A 106 -16.24 -5.25 7.41
CA LEU A 106 -15.98 -4.16 6.45
C LEU A 106 -15.91 -2.82 7.18
N GLU A 107 -14.93 -1.99 6.82
CA GLU A 107 -14.96 -0.55 7.09
C GLU A 107 -14.94 0.22 5.78
N ILE A 108 -15.70 1.31 5.72
CA ILE A 108 -15.63 2.30 4.64
C ILE A 108 -14.98 3.55 5.22
N LEU A 109 -13.98 4.09 4.52
CA LEU A 109 -13.21 5.23 4.98
C LEU A 109 -13.29 6.33 3.93
N GLY A 110 -13.96 7.43 4.26
CA GLY A 110 -14.18 8.56 3.35
C GLY A 110 -13.12 9.65 3.54
N PHE A 111 -12.47 10.05 2.46
CA PHE A 111 -11.45 11.09 2.42
C PHE A 111 -11.92 12.24 1.51
N PRO A 112 -12.36 13.37 2.05
CA PRO A 112 -12.72 14.55 1.25
C PRO A 112 -11.54 15.04 0.41
N CYS A 113 -11.81 15.43 -0.85
CA CYS A 113 -10.77 15.92 -1.75
C CYS A 113 -11.30 17.00 -2.68
N ASN A 114 -10.64 18.18 -2.69
CA ASN A 114 -11.08 19.33 -3.50
C ASN A 114 -10.35 19.46 -4.86
N GLN A 115 -9.51 18.49 -5.24
CA GLN A 115 -8.66 18.57 -6.44
C GLN A 115 -9.44 18.39 -7.76
N PHE A 116 -10.69 17.92 -7.72
CA PHE A 116 -11.48 17.62 -8.91
C PHE A 116 -12.61 18.65 -9.08
N GLY A 117 -12.33 19.67 -9.90
CA GLY A 117 -13.30 20.72 -10.20
C GLY A 117 -13.71 21.56 -9.00
N GLN A 118 -12.90 21.59 -7.93
CA GLN A 118 -13.20 22.30 -6.68
C GLN A 118 -14.58 21.89 -6.08
N GLN A 119 -14.88 20.59 -6.17
CA GLN A 119 -16.19 20.05 -5.78
C GLN A 119 -16.29 19.68 -4.29
N GLU A 120 -15.26 19.99 -3.48
CA GLU A 120 -15.27 19.85 -2.02
C GLU A 120 -14.74 21.12 -1.33
N PRO A 121 -15.41 22.29 -1.52
CA PRO A 121 -14.90 23.57 -1.04
C PRO A 121 -15.10 23.78 0.47
N GLY A 122 -16.03 23.06 1.10
CA GLY A 122 -16.38 23.22 2.52
C GLY A 122 -15.22 22.95 3.49
N THR A 123 -15.34 23.40 4.72
CA THR A 123 -14.50 22.98 5.85
C THR A 123 -14.84 21.53 6.24
N ASP A 124 -14.00 20.88 7.04
CA ASP A 124 -14.26 19.52 7.50
C ASP A 124 -15.57 19.44 8.32
N ASP A 125 -15.88 20.46 9.15
CA ASP A 125 -17.15 20.55 9.86
C ASP A 125 -18.35 20.65 8.92
N GLU A 126 -18.27 21.48 7.87
CA GLU A 126 -19.34 21.61 6.86
C GLU A 126 -19.53 20.30 6.08
N ILE A 127 -18.43 19.62 5.75
CA ILE A 127 -18.47 18.32 5.07
C ILE A 127 -19.10 17.26 5.97
N LYS A 128 -18.70 17.18 7.24
CA LYS A 128 -19.28 16.27 8.22
C LYS A 128 -20.78 16.50 8.36
N GLN A 129 -21.21 17.76 8.54
CA GLN A 129 -22.61 18.11 8.64
C GLN A 129 -23.38 17.73 7.35
N PHE A 130 -22.82 18.00 6.17
CA PHE A 130 -23.41 17.62 4.89
C PHE A 130 -23.60 16.10 4.78
N CYS A 131 -22.57 15.31 5.07
CA CYS A 131 -22.61 13.86 4.98
C CYS A 131 -23.65 13.25 5.92
N THR A 132 -23.66 13.70 7.19
CA THR A 132 -24.60 13.18 8.20
C THR A 132 -26.04 13.61 7.93
N SER A 133 -26.29 14.90 7.62
CA SER A 133 -27.66 15.41 7.46
C SER A 133 -28.29 15.06 6.12
N LYS A 134 -27.50 14.88 5.05
CA LYS A 134 -28.01 14.68 3.69
C LYS A 134 -28.05 13.21 3.29
N TYR A 135 -27.14 12.41 3.82
CA TYR A 135 -26.93 11.00 3.39
C TYR A 135 -26.88 10.01 4.55
N ASP A 136 -27.10 10.47 5.79
CA ASP A 136 -27.08 9.65 7.00
C ASP A 136 -25.77 8.84 7.13
N VAL A 137 -24.63 9.41 6.67
CA VAL A 137 -23.34 8.74 6.71
C VAL A 137 -22.94 8.42 8.14
N THR A 138 -22.68 7.13 8.40
CA THR A 138 -22.23 6.62 9.70
C THR A 138 -20.83 5.99 9.63
N PHE A 139 -20.28 5.75 8.43
CA PHE A 139 -18.92 5.28 8.27
C PHE A 139 -17.89 6.40 8.58
N PRO A 140 -16.66 6.03 9.01
CA PRO A 140 -15.60 6.98 9.32
C PRO A 140 -15.25 7.92 8.19
N MET A 141 -15.20 9.22 8.52
CA MET A 141 -14.72 10.28 7.65
C MET A 141 -13.42 10.86 8.19
N PHE A 142 -12.54 11.26 7.30
CA PHE A 142 -11.23 11.85 7.60
C PHE A 142 -11.18 13.31 7.17
N ASP A 143 -10.12 14.03 7.54
CA ASP A 143 -9.86 15.39 7.08
C ASP A 143 -9.68 15.45 5.56
N LYS A 144 -9.83 16.66 5.02
CA LYS A 144 -9.63 16.89 3.59
C LYS A 144 -8.16 16.73 3.21
N ILE A 145 -7.91 15.92 2.18
CA ILE A 145 -6.55 15.59 1.72
C ILE A 145 -6.38 15.82 0.22
N GLU A 146 -5.12 15.88 -0.21
CA GLU A 146 -4.75 15.78 -1.62
C GLU A 146 -4.42 14.34 -2.00
N VAL A 147 -4.98 13.89 -3.13
CA VAL A 147 -4.81 12.52 -3.62
C VAL A 147 -3.89 12.42 -4.84
N ASN A 148 -3.49 13.56 -5.40
CA ASN A 148 -2.56 13.69 -6.54
C ASN A 148 -1.56 14.82 -6.33
N GLY A 149 -0.50 14.87 -7.17
CA GLY A 149 0.49 15.95 -7.16
C GLY A 149 1.54 15.82 -6.05
N ASP A 150 2.30 16.90 -5.84
CA ASP A 150 3.47 16.90 -4.95
C ASP A 150 3.09 16.82 -3.47
N HIS A 151 1.88 17.28 -3.12
CA HIS A 151 1.34 17.21 -1.76
C HIS A 151 0.41 16.02 -1.53
N ARG A 152 0.47 15.00 -2.42
CA ARG A 152 -0.30 13.76 -2.28
C ARG A 152 -0.10 13.18 -0.88
N ASN A 153 -1.20 12.93 -0.17
CA ASN A 153 -1.17 12.28 1.14
C ASN A 153 -0.46 10.91 1.05
N ALA A 154 0.34 10.58 2.07
CA ALA A 154 1.11 9.34 2.12
C ALA A 154 0.26 8.08 1.93
N LEU A 155 -1.00 8.08 2.39
CA LEU A 155 -1.94 6.99 2.13
C LEU A 155 -2.16 6.81 0.62
N TYR A 156 -2.38 7.91 -0.12
CA TYR A 156 -2.59 7.83 -1.57
C TYR A 156 -1.29 7.58 -2.35
N VAL A 157 -0.12 7.85 -1.77
CA VAL A 157 1.16 7.35 -2.30
C VAL A 157 1.19 5.81 -2.25
N LYS A 158 0.75 5.20 -1.14
CA LYS A 158 0.65 3.72 -1.04
C LYS A 158 -0.42 3.15 -1.97
N LEU A 159 -1.60 3.81 -2.08
CA LEU A 159 -2.73 3.32 -2.87
C LEU A 159 -2.52 3.43 -4.38
N ALA A 160 -1.86 4.48 -4.86
CA ALA A 160 -1.79 4.84 -6.28
C ALA A 160 -0.41 5.34 -6.77
N GLY A 161 0.63 5.26 -5.94
CA GLY A 161 2.01 5.58 -6.31
C GLY A 161 2.63 4.52 -7.21
N ALA A 162 3.90 4.71 -7.58
CA ALA A 162 4.60 3.84 -8.52
C ALA A 162 4.69 2.38 -8.05
N ASP A 163 4.82 2.16 -6.74
CA ASP A 163 4.95 0.82 -6.13
C ASP A 163 3.61 0.16 -5.80
N SER A 164 2.48 0.84 -6.10
CA SER A 164 1.15 0.27 -5.91
C SER A 164 0.85 -0.80 -6.97
N PRO A 165 0.08 -1.84 -6.64
CA PRO A 165 -0.45 -2.76 -7.66
C PRO A 165 -1.45 -2.08 -8.63
N PHE A 166 -1.92 -0.87 -8.30
CA PHE A 166 -2.83 -0.07 -9.12
C PHE A 166 -2.28 1.37 -9.30
N PRO A 167 -1.09 1.55 -9.92
CA PRO A 167 -0.43 2.83 -10.01
C PRO A 167 -1.17 3.81 -10.90
N GLY A 168 -0.88 5.08 -10.70
CA GLY A 168 -1.37 6.18 -11.52
C GLY A 168 -2.33 7.12 -10.79
N ASN A 169 -2.45 8.33 -11.31
CA ASN A 169 -3.25 9.39 -10.69
C ASN A 169 -4.71 8.98 -10.53
N ILE A 170 -5.31 9.47 -9.46
CA ILE A 170 -6.77 9.42 -9.28
C ILE A 170 -7.38 10.33 -10.33
N LYS A 171 -8.34 9.81 -11.09
CA LYS A 171 -8.92 10.53 -12.22
C LYS A 171 -10.06 11.47 -11.82
N TRP A 172 -10.82 11.09 -10.79
CA TRP A 172 -11.99 11.85 -10.35
C TRP A 172 -12.41 11.49 -8.93
N ASN A 173 -13.40 12.23 -8.38
CA ASN A 173 -14.05 11.91 -7.10
C ASN A 173 -14.70 10.52 -7.12
N PHE A 174 -14.83 9.90 -5.97
CA PHE A 174 -15.43 8.56 -5.78
C PHE A 174 -14.66 7.43 -6.47
N THR A 175 -13.33 7.54 -6.62
CA THR A 175 -12.46 6.39 -6.86
C THR A 175 -12.34 5.59 -5.56
N LYS A 176 -12.42 4.27 -5.65
CA LYS A 176 -12.43 3.38 -4.50
C LYS A 176 -11.25 2.41 -4.57
N PHE A 177 -10.66 2.09 -3.40
CA PHE A 177 -9.67 1.05 -3.23
C PHE A 177 -10.17 0.04 -2.21
N LEU A 178 -10.20 -1.23 -2.58
CA LEU A 178 -10.50 -2.33 -1.69
C LEU A 178 -9.22 -2.92 -1.13
N ILE A 179 -9.13 -3.02 0.19
CA ILE A 179 -7.98 -3.52 0.93
C ILE A 179 -8.41 -4.76 1.69
N GLY A 180 -7.59 -5.81 1.63
CA GLY A 180 -7.81 -7.05 2.37
C GLY A 180 -7.46 -6.94 3.84
N ARG A 181 -7.83 -7.95 4.62
CA ARG A 181 -7.51 -8.06 6.06
C ARG A 181 -6.01 -8.04 6.33
N ASP A 182 -5.21 -8.51 5.38
CA ASP A 182 -3.74 -8.51 5.40
C ASP A 182 -3.10 -7.16 5.01
N GLY A 183 -3.92 -6.13 4.74
CA GLY A 183 -3.47 -4.81 4.31
C GLY A 183 -3.08 -4.70 2.84
N LYS A 184 -3.24 -5.77 2.03
CA LYS A 184 -2.95 -5.69 0.60
C LYS A 184 -4.07 -5.04 -0.17
N ILE A 185 -3.70 -4.23 -1.17
CA ILE A 185 -4.66 -3.61 -2.09
C ILE A 185 -5.15 -4.68 -3.06
N ILE A 186 -6.44 -4.99 -3.01
CA ILE A 186 -7.07 -6.05 -3.81
C ILE A 186 -7.54 -5.50 -5.16
N LYS A 187 -8.15 -4.30 -5.14
CA LYS A 187 -8.78 -3.74 -6.35
C LYS A 187 -8.93 -2.23 -6.27
N ARG A 188 -8.89 -1.59 -7.43
CA ARG A 188 -9.25 -0.19 -7.64
C ARG A 188 -10.50 -0.14 -8.50
N PHE A 189 -11.48 0.67 -8.11
CA PHE A 189 -12.70 0.93 -8.87
C PHE A 189 -12.76 2.41 -9.21
N GLU A 190 -12.97 2.72 -10.46
CA GLU A 190 -13.09 4.10 -10.93
C GLU A 190 -14.45 4.72 -10.53
N SER A 191 -14.54 6.03 -10.62
CA SER A 191 -15.69 6.83 -10.16
C SER A 191 -17.07 6.36 -10.65
N PRO A 192 -17.26 5.94 -11.92
CA PRO A 192 -18.58 5.51 -12.41
C PRO A 192 -19.09 4.22 -11.79
N VAL A 193 -18.18 3.39 -11.26
CA VAL A 193 -18.56 2.12 -10.64
C VAL A 193 -19.24 2.39 -9.30
N LYS A 194 -20.53 2.07 -9.21
CA LYS A 194 -21.31 2.29 -7.97
C LYS A 194 -20.84 1.35 -6.86
N PRO A 195 -20.85 1.81 -5.59
CA PRO A 195 -20.46 0.97 -4.44
C PRO A 195 -21.24 -0.33 -4.30
N ASP A 196 -22.51 -0.32 -4.69
CA ASP A 196 -23.45 -1.47 -4.63
C ASP A 196 -23.48 -2.29 -5.93
N ALA A 197 -22.62 -1.97 -6.91
CA ALA A 197 -22.49 -2.76 -8.13
C ALA A 197 -22.04 -4.21 -7.81
N PRO A 198 -22.50 -5.22 -8.57
CA PRO A 198 -22.14 -6.63 -8.33
C PRO A 198 -20.62 -6.86 -8.27
N GLU A 199 -19.85 -6.19 -9.11
CA GLU A 199 -18.38 -6.32 -9.13
C GLU A 199 -17.71 -5.80 -7.85
N VAL A 200 -18.31 -4.81 -7.16
CA VAL A 200 -17.80 -4.27 -5.89
C VAL A 200 -18.22 -5.18 -4.74
N THR A 201 -19.51 -5.53 -4.68
CA THR A 201 -20.04 -6.36 -3.59
C THR A 201 -19.45 -7.77 -3.60
N GLN A 202 -19.26 -8.39 -4.76
CA GLN A 202 -18.59 -9.69 -4.88
C GLN A 202 -17.11 -9.62 -4.45
N ALA A 203 -16.42 -8.53 -4.79
CA ALA A 203 -15.04 -8.33 -4.34
C ALA A 203 -14.96 -8.16 -2.82
N ILE A 204 -15.89 -7.39 -2.22
CA ILE A 204 -16.00 -7.23 -0.77
C ILE A 204 -16.29 -8.59 -0.10
N GLU A 205 -17.28 -9.33 -0.58
CA GLU A 205 -17.66 -10.65 -0.04
C GLU A 205 -16.50 -11.64 -0.10
N SER A 206 -15.75 -11.65 -1.23
CA SER A 206 -14.55 -12.47 -1.38
C SER A 206 -13.45 -12.08 -0.39
N ALA A 207 -13.23 -10.77 -0.18
CA ALA A 207 -12.25 -10.28 0.78
C ALA A 207 -12.64 -10.58 2.23
N LEU A 208 -13.95 -10.50 2.56
CA LEU A 208 -14.48 -10.84 3.89
C LEU A 208 -14.36 -12.33 4.20
N ALA A 209 -14.53 -13.20 3.20
CA ALA A 209 -14.38 -14.64 3.34
C ALA A 209 -12.91 -15.11 3.45
N ALA A 210 -11.96 -14.29 2.99
CA ALA A 210 -10.53 -14.61 3.09
C ALA A 210 -10.09 -14.60 4.57
N LYS A 211 -9.30 -15.62 4.95
CA LYS A 211 -8.65 -15.63 6.27
C LYS A 211 -7.55 -14.56 6.30
N PRO A 212 -7.34 -13.91 7.46
CA PRO A 212 -6.24 -12.95 7.61
C PRO A 212 -4.87 -13.59 7.46
#